data_0dafc12bf81e9ba2be14f69d56480767
#
_entry.id   0dafc12bf81e9ba2be14f69d56480767
#
_cell.length_a   1.000
_cell.length_b   1.000
_cell.length_c   1.000
_cell.angle_alpha   90.00
_cell.angle_beta   90.00
_cell.angle_gamma   90.00
#
_symmetry.space_group_name_H-M   'P 1'
#
loop_
_entity.id
_entity.type
_entity.pdbx_description
1 polymer ?
#
loop_
_entity_poly.entity_id
_entity_poly.type
_entity_poly.pdbx_seq_one_letter_code
_entity_poly.pdbx_strand_id
1 'polypeptide(L)'
;MADLSPDPTPADRILAAIRAIPRGQVAGYGHVARRAGLPGRARMVARVLRDNADPKLPWHRVLRSDGRIAFPPDSEGFAEQTQRLRAEGVDVRNGRVRIAESVPDLGGDLDAAIWRPR
;
A
#
# COMPACT_ATOMS: atom_id res chain seq x y z
N MET A 1 -31.81 -13.35 11.28
CA MET A 1 -31.01 -13.12 12.46
C MET A 1 -29.99 -12.03 12.18
N ALA A 2 -29.84 -11.10 13.08
CA ALA A 2 -28.88 -10.04 12.86
C ALA A 2 -27.46 -10.59 12.89
N ASP A 3 -26.62 -10.04 12.04
CA ASP A 3 -25.21 -10.33 12.06
C ASP A 3 -24.61 -9.75 13.34
N LEU A 4 -24.05 -10.62 14.15
CA LEU A 4 -23.45 -10.22 15.42
C LEU A 4 -21.97 -9.85 15.29
N SER A 5 -21.42 -9.91 14.09
CA SER A 5 -20.04 -9.50 13.86
C SER A 5 -19.91 -8.00 14.08
N PRO A 6 -18.87 -7.55 14.78
CA PRO A 6 -18.67 -6.12 14.93
C PRO A 6 -18.33 -5.49 13.59
N ASP A 7 -18.57 -4.18 13.48
CA ASP A 7 -18.16 -3.43 12.32
C ASP A 7 -16.64 -3.53 12.17
N PRO A 8 -16.11 -3.47 10.93
CA PRO A 8 -14.68 -3.49 10.74
C PRO A 8 -14.00 -2.34 11.49
N THR A 9 -12.91 -2.66 12.17
CA THR A 9 -12.09 -1.64 12.81
C THR A 9 -11.33 -0.86 11.75
N PRO A 10 -10.80 0.32 12.10
CA PRO A 10 -9.91 1.02 11.16
C PRO A 10 -8.76 0.14 10.67
N ALA A 11 -8.17 -0.67 11.54
CA ALA A 11 -7.10 -1.59 11.12
C ALA A 11 -7.62 -2.62 10.12
N ASP A 12 -8.81 -3.18 10.33
CA ASP A 12 -9.42 -4.13 9.41
C ASP A 12 -9.63 -3.52 8.04
N ARG A 13 -10.08 -2.27 7.99
CA ARG A 13 -10.29 -1.56 6.74
C ARG A 13 -8.98 -1.34 6.00
N ILE A 14 -7.93 -1.01 6.72
CA ILE A 14 -6.61 -0.82 6.13
C ILE A 14 -6.10 -2.14 5.56
N LEU A 15 -6.22 -3.23 6.31
CA LEU A 15 -5.79 -4.53 5.83
C LEU A 15 -6.56 -4.95 4.57
N ALA A 16 -7.86 -4.70 4.54
CA ALA A 16 -8.67 -5.00 3.35
C ALA A 16 -8.22 -4.17 2.15
N ALA A 17 -7.91 -2.90 2.36
CA ALA A 17 -7.42 -2.03 1.28
C ALA A 17 -6.08 -2.53 0.75
N ILE A 18 -5.19 -2.98 1.62
CA ILE A 18 -3.90 -3.51 1.20
C ILE A 18 -4.08 -4.80 0.40
N ARG A 19 -4.95 -5.71 0.87
CA ARG A 19 -5.22 -6.95 0.15
C ARG A 19 -5.79 -6.73 -1.23
N ALA A 20 -6.43 -5.60 -1.44
CA ALA A 20 -7.04 -5.26 -2.72
C ALA A 20 -6.04 -4.71 -3.73
N ILE A 21 -4.80 -4.42 -3.34
CA ILE A 21 -3.78 -3.95 -4.29
C ILE A 21 -3.41 -5.09 -5.22
N PRO A 22 -3.64 -4.94 -6.53
CA PRO A 22 -3.33 -6.02 -7.46
C PRO A 22 -1.84 -6.27 -7.59
N ARG A 23 -1.49 -7.49 -7.98
CA ARG A 23 -0.12 -7.83 -8.30
C ARG A 23 0.42 -6.89 -9.38
N GLY A 24 1.63 -6.40 -9.20
CA GLY A 24 2.25 -5.49 -10.15
C GLY A 24 1.87 -4.04 -9.96
N GLN A 25 1.04 -3.75 -8.95
CA GLN A 25 0.63 -2.39 -8.63
C GLN A 25 1.17 -2.00 -7.26
N VAL A 26 1.25 -0.71 -7.02
CA VAL A 26 1.71 -0.17 -5.74
C VAL A 26 0.77 0.94 -5.28
N ALA A 27 0.79 1.22 -3.99
CA ALA A 27 0.02 2.32 -3.41
C ALA A 27 0.83 2.95 -2.29
N GLY A 28 0.76 4.26 -2.16
CA GLY A 28 1.37 4.95 -1.03
C GLY A 28 0.50 4.84 0.22
N TYR A 29 1.09 5.13 1.37
CA TYR A 29 0.37 5.08 2.65
C TYR A 29 -0.91 5.91 2.62
N GLY A 30 -0.84 7.11 2.07
CA GLY A 30 -2.00 7.99 2.03
C GLY A 30 -3.11 7.44 1.16
N HIS A 31 -2.77 6.79 0.06
CA HIS A 31 -3.77 6.17 -0.81
C HIS A 31 -4.44 4.98 -0.14
N VAL A 32 -3.67 4.16 0.57
CA VAL A 32 -4.24 3.05 1.31
C VAL A 32 -5.22 3.57 2.36
N ALA A 33 -4.83 4.62 3.08
CA ALA A 33 -5.71 5.22 4.08
C ALA A 33 -7.00 5.73 3.44
N ARG A 34 -6.88 6.42 2.32
CA ARG A 34 -8.05 6.96 1.62
C ARG A 34 -8.97 5.86 1.13
N ARG A 35 -8.41 4.78 0.56
CA ARG A 35 -9.20 3.63 0.11
C ARG A 35 -9.89 2.93 1.28
N ALA A 36 -9.28 2.99 2.46
CA ALA A 36 -9.87 2.42 3.67
C ALA A 36 -10.96 3.32 4.27
N GLY A 37 -11.23 4.47 3.68
CA GLY A 37 -12.17 5.42 4.23
C GLY A 37 -11.62 6.22 5.40
N LEU A 38 -10.29 6.33 5.49
CA LEU A 38 -9.60 6.98 6.59
C LEU A 38 -8.60 8.01 6.05
N PRO A 39 -9.07 9.03 5.30
CA PRO A 39 -8.15 10.01 4.71
C PRO A 39 -7.32 10.70 5.80
N GLY A 40 -6.06 10.95 5.50
CA GLY A 40 -5.16 11.59 6.45
C GLY A 40 -4.54 10.66 7.47
N ARG A 41 -4.79 9.35 7.38
CA ARG A 41 -4.31 8.37 8.37
C ARG A 41 -3.14 7.54 7.84
N ALA A 42 -2.23 8.14 7.09
CA ALA A 42 -1.08 7.42 6.54
C ALA A 42 -0.22 6.78 7.64
N ARG A 43 -0.05 7.45 8.78
CA ARG A 43 0.72 6.89 9.89
C ARG A 43 0.08 5.63 10.46
N MET A 44 -1.25 5.58 10.47
CA MET A 44 -1.95 4.39 10.92
C MET A 44 -1.69 3.22 9.98
N VAL A 45 -1.62 3.47 8.68
CA VAL A 45 -1.28 2.43 7.70
C VAL A 45 0.10 1.87 8.01
N ALA A 46 1.08 2.73 8.25
CA ALA A 46 2.43 2.29 8.58
C ALA A 46 2.45 1.44 9.85
N ARG A 47 1.67 1.84 10.85
CA ARG A 47 1.58 1.09 12.10
C ARG A 47 0.95 -0.29 11.89
N VAL A 48 -0.13 -0.35 11.13
CA VAL A 48 -0.81 -1.61 10.83
C VAL A 48 0.14 -2.56 10.11
N LEU A 49 0.92 -2.05 9.16
CA LEU A 49 1.91 -2.86 8.46
C LEU A 49 3.00 -3.37 9.40
N ARG A 50 3.48 -2.50 10.29
CA ARG A 50 4.53 -2.90 11.23
C ARG A 50 4.05 -4.00 12.17
N ASP A 51 2.78 -3.94 12.58
CA ASP A 51 2.21 -4.91 13.51
C ASP A 51 1.65 -6.15 12.81
N ASN A 52 1.69 -6.19 11.49
CA ASN A 52 1.12 -7.28 10.73
C ASN A 52 1.91 -8.56 10.93
N ALA A 53 1.18 -9.65 11.18
CA ALA A 53 1.76 -10.99 11.31
C ALA A 53 1.32 -11.92 10.18
N ASP A 54 0.48 -11.47 9.27
CA ASP A 54 -0.03 -12.30 8.17
C ASP A 54 0.99 -12.32 7.03
N PRO A 55 1.67 -13.46 6.77
CA PRO A 55 2.67 -13.53 5.72
C PRO A 55 2.07 -13.40 4.32
N LYS A 56 0.75 -13.55 4.17
CA LYS A 56 0.08 -13.45 2.88
C LYS A 56 -0.32 -12.04 2.53
N LEU A 57 -0.23 -11.10 3.48
CA LEU A 57 -0.56 -9.71 3.20
C LEU A 57 0.45 -9.15 2.20
N PRO A 58 0.01 -8.54 1.10
CA PRO A 58 0.94 -7.99 0.11
C PRO A 58 1.52 -6.66 0.57
N TRP A 59 2.20 -6.68 1.72
CA TRP A 59 2.77 -5.49 2.33
C TRP A 59 3.79 -4.80 1.42
N HIS A 60 4.46 -5.57 0.58
CA HIS A 60 5.50 -5.04 -0.31
C HIS A 60 4.93 -4.10 -1.37
N ARG A 61 3.62 -4.12 -1.60
CA ARG A 61 2.96 -3.22 -2.56
C ARG A 61 2.63 -1.86 -1.96
N VAL A 62 2.95 -1.65 -0.69
CA VAL A 62 2.68 -0.38 -0.01
C VAL A 62 4.00 0.37 0.17
N LEU A 63 4.01 1.63 -0.25
CA LEU A 63 5.19 2.48 -0.24
C LEU A 63 4.87 3.77 0.50
N ARG A 64 5.90 4.56 0.75
CA ARG A 64 5.69 5.94 1.17
C ARG A 64 4.95 6.69 0.07
N SER A 65 4.31 7.78 0.45
CA SER A 65 3.49 8.54 -0.50
C SER A 65 4.30 9.09 -1.67
N ASP A 66 5.61 9.25 -1.49
CA ASP A 66 6.50 9.70 -2.56
C ASP A 66 7.07 8.54 -3.40
N GLY A 67 6.62 7.31 -3.17
CA GLY A 67 7.06 6.15 -3.92
C GLY A 67 8.29 5.46 -3.36
N ARG A 68 8.82 5.92 -2.24
CA ARG A 68 10.01 5.32 -1.66
C ARG A 68 9.66 4.14 -0.77
N ILE A 69 10.55 3.16 -0.76
CA ILE A 69 10.51 2.09 0.21
C ILE A 69 10.81 2.68 1.58
N ALA A 70 10.01 2.31 2.58
CA ALA A 70 10.12 2.91 3.92
C ALA A 70 11.27 2.34 4.75
N PHE A 71 11.75 1.14 4.42
CA PHE A 71 12.86 0.53 5.14
C PHE A 71 14.18 1.26 4.87
N PRO A 72 15.12 1.24 5.81
CA PRO A 72 16.46 1.77 5.55
C PRO A 72 17.13 1.06 4.36
N PRO A 73 17.91 1.77 3.53
CA PRO A 73 18.43 1.22 2.29
C PRO A 73 19.28 -0.05 2.42
N ASP A 74 19.93 -0.24 3.55
CA ASP A 74 20.81 -1.39 3.77
C ASP A 74 20.18 -2.46 4.66
N SER A 75 18.86 -2.40 4.87
CA SER A 75 18.17 -3.38 5.70
C SER A 75 17.68 -4.57 4.88
N GLU A 76 17.42 -5.68 5.57
CA GLU A 76 16.84 -6.87 4.93
C GLU A 76 15.45 -6.58 4.37
N GLY A 77 14.65 -5.78 5.09
CA GLY A 77 13.32 -5.42 4.62
C GLY A 77 13.35 -4.65 3.32
N PHE A 78 14.33 -3.77 3.16
CA PHE A 78 14.50 -3.02 1.92
C PHE A 78 14.82 -3.97 0.76
N ALA A 79 15.75 -4.88 0.97
CA ALA A 79 16.14 -5.85 -0.06
C ALA A 79 14.98 -6.76 -0.42
N GLU A 80 14.25 -7.24 0.57
CA GLU A 80 13.11 -8.11 0.33
C GLU A 80 12.01 -7.41 -0.44
N GLN A 81 11.67 -6.19 -0.04
CA GLN A 81 10.62 -5.44 -0.72
C GLN A 81 10.99 -5.16 -2.17
N THR A 82 12.25 -4.76 -2.41
CA THR A 82 12.75 -4.53 -3.75
C THR A 82 12.63 -5.79 -4.60
N GLN A 83 13.04 -6.92 -4.07
CA GLN A 83 13.01 -8.19 -4.78
C GLN A 83 11.59 -8.60 -5.13
N ARG A 84 10.66 -8.49 -4.17
CA ARG A 84 9.27 -8.87 -4.39
C ARG A 84 8.61 -7.99 -5.43
N LEU A 85 8.87 -6.68 -5.39
CA LEU A 85 8.30 -5.76 -6.37
C LEU A 85 8.84 -6.05 -7.77
N ARG A 86 10.14 -6.26 -7.89
CA ARG A 86 10.74 -6.59 -9.19
C ARG A 86 10.21 -7.89 -9.74
N ALA A 87 9.96 -8.86 -8.88
CA ALA A 87 9.38 -10.14 -9.29
C ALA A 87 7.98 -9.98 -9.87
N GLU A 88 7.28 -8.91 -9.50
CA GLU A 88 5.96 -8.59 -10.03
C GLU A 88 6.02 -7.65 -11.23
N GLY A 89 7.20 -7.36 -11.72
CA GLY A 89 7.37 -6.48 -12.88
C GLY A 89 7.38 -4.99 -12.56
N VAL A 90 7.48 -4.64 -11.28
CA VAL A 90 7.54 -3.24 -10.87
C VAL A 90 8.97 -2.73 -11.03
N ASP A 91 9.11 -1.57 -11.66
CA ASP A 91 10.43 -0.95 -11.84
C ASP A 91 10.83 -0.21 -10.58
N VAL A 92 11.77 -0.79 -9.84
CA VAL A 92 12.28 -0.19 -8.60
C VAL A 92 13.71 0.28 -8.87
N ARG A 93 13.95 1.57 -8.66
CA ARG A 93 15.28 2.18 -8.86
C ARG A 93 15.67 2.96 -7.61
N ASN A 94 16.79 2.56 -7.02
CA ASN A 94 17.30 3.23 -5.82
C ASN A 94 16.26 3.32 -4.71
N GLY A 95 15.49 2.23 -4.53
CA GLY A 95 14.46 2.17 -3.50
C GLY A 95 13.23 3.01 -3.78
N ARG A 96 13.02 3.40 -5.04
CA ARG A 96 11.90 4.24 -5.41
C ARG A 96 11.17 3.65 -6.60
N VAL A 97 9.84 3.70 -6.53
CA VAL A 97 8.94 3.35 -7.61
C VAL A 97 8.27 4.62 -8.08
N ARG A 98 8.15 4.79 -9.38
CA ARG A 98 7.38 5.90 -9.92
C ARG A 98 5.91 5.59 -9.74
N ILE A 99 5.31 6.14 -8.71
CA ILE A 99 3.86 6.16 -8.58
C ILE A 99 3.38 7.25 -9.52
N ALA A 100 2.16 7.14 -10.01
CA ALA A 100 1.60 8.03 -11.03
C ALA A 100 1.59 9.51 -10.58
N GLU A 101 2.75 10.04 -10.26
CA GLU A 101 2.93 11.41 -9.80
C GLU A 101 2.61 12.43 -10.88
N SER A 102 2.66 11.98 -12.12
CA SER A 102 2.26 12.79 -13.26
C SER A 102 0.74 12.96 -13.35
N VAL A 103 0.00 12.18 -12.59
CA VAL A 103 -1.46 12.27 -12.59
C VAL A 103 -1.85 13.28 -11.52
N PRO A 104 -2.55 14.37 -11.90
CA PRO A 104 -3.01 15.33 -10.91
C PRO A 104 -3.92 14.67 -9.90
N ASP A 105 -3.98 15.25 -8.70
CA ASP A 105 -4.90 14.76 -7.70
C ASP A 105 -6.31 15.16 -8.08
N LEU A 106 -7.02 14.23 -8.66
CA LEU A 106 -8.39 14.42 -9.10
C LEU A 106 -9.37 13.64 -8.23
N GLY A 107 -9.02 13.40 -6.99
CA GLY A 107 -9.87 12.65 -6.09
C GLY A 107 -9.94 11.18 -6.46
N GLY A 108 -11.14 10.68 -6.72
CA GLY A 108 -11.31 9.26 -7.03
C GLY A 108 -10.54 8.79 -8.25
N ASP A 109 -10.26 9.69 -9.17
CA ASP A 109 -9.53 9.33 -10.39
C ASP A 109 -8.09 8.95 -10.08
N LEU A 110 -7.48 9.59 -9.11
CA LEU A 110 -6.12 9.25 -8.71
C LEU A 110 -6.05 7.82 -8.18
N ASP A 111 -6.99 7.44 -7.35
CA ASP A 111 -7.05 6.08 -6.83
C ASP A 111 -7.23 5.08 -7.97
N ALA A 112 -8.11 5.39 -8.92
CA ALA A 112 -8.35 4.51 -10.05
C ALA A 112 -7.08 4.34 -10.90
N ALA A 113 -6.30 5.41 -11.08
CA ALA A 113 -5.07 5.33 -11.84
C ALA A 113 -4.03 4.44 -11.17
N ILE A 114 -3.96 4.49 -9.83
CA ILE A 114 -3.00 3.67 -9.08
C ILE A 114 -3.39 2.20 -9.08
N TRP A 115 -4.68 1.92 -8.96
CA TRP A 115 -5.17 0.55 -8.84
C TRP A 115 -5.44 -0.13 -10.18
N ARG A 116 -5.31 0.58 -11.27
CA ARG A 116 -5.63 0.05 -12.59
C ARG A 116 -4.57 -0.95 -13.03
N PRO A 117 -4.96 -2.13 -13.52
CA PRO A 117 -4.03 -3.08 -14.10
C PRO A 117 -3.35 -2.49 -15.33
N ARG A 118 -2.13 -2.86 -15.53
CA ARG A 118 -1.39 -2.43 -16.72
C ARG A 118 -1.45 -3.48 -17.80
#